data_e6f857bbac7e43634b077ea564285843
#
_entry.id   e6f857bbac7e43634b077ea564285843
#
_cell.length_a   1.000
_cell.length_b   1.000
_cell.length_c   1.000
_cell.angle_alpha   90.00
_cell.angle_beta   90.00
_cell.angle_gamma   90.00
#
_symmetry.space_group_name_H-M   'P 1'
#
loop_
_entity.id
_entity.type
_entity.pdbx_description
1 polymer ?
#
loop_
_entity_poly.entity_id
_entity_poly.type
_entity_poly.pdbx_seq_one_letter_code
_entity_poly.pdbx_strand_id
1 'polypeptide(L)'
;GDAFVAWPGAAHDARAHVLAALERGAAACLVEAEGVDAFDFAQPQAQAHVAGRVAAYVGLKRATALVGAEFYGHPSDALAVIAATGTNGKTSTAWWLAQALSQVAALDGRSHGCGLVGTLGVGRFVNGQAELSYTGLTTPDPVLLQGQLRQFVQQGVQACVMEASSIGIA
;
A
#
# COMPACT_ATOMS: atom_id res chain seq x y z
N GLY A 1 -17.42 1.14 -1.64
CA GLY A 1 -16.96 2.28 -2.33
C GLY A 1 -15.47 2.53 -2.13
N ASP A 2 -14.69 2.19 -3.15
CA ASP A 2 -13.24 2.43 -3.15
C ASP A 2 -12.93 3.87 -3.58
N ALA A 3 -11.77 4.38 -3.20
CA ALA A 3 -11.24 5.62 -3.73
C ALA A 3 -10.25 5.33 -4.88
N PHE A 4 -10.29 6.14 -5.93
CA PHE A 4 -9.33 6.09 -7.02
C PHE A 4 -8.29 7.20 -6.86
N VAL A 5 -7.02 6.84 -6.85
CA VAL A 5 -5.90 7.80 -6.70
C VAL A 5 -5.12 7.86 -8.01
N ALA A 6 -4.94 9.06 -8.58
CA ALA A 6 -4.41 9.23 -9.92
C ALA A 6 -3.38 10.36 -10.04
N TRP A 7 -2.20 10.03 -10.55
CA TRP A 7 -1.13 10.97 -10.89
C TRP A 7 -0.48 10.59 -12.23
N PRO A 8 0.31 11.50 -12.85
CA PRO A 8 1.08 11.18 -14.04
C PRO A 8 2.09 10.08 -13.78
N GLY A 9 1.96 8.95 -14.46
CA GLY A 9 2.93 7.87 -14.46
C GLY A 9 3.98 8.06 -15.56
N ALA A 10 5.03 7.23 -15.56
CA ALA A 10 6.09 7.30 -16.58
C ALA A 10 5.62 6.97 -18.00
N ALA A 11 4.62 6.10 -18.16
CA ALA A 11 4.10 5.67 -19.46
C ALA A 11 2.70 6.20 -19.74
N HIS A 12 1.88 6.36 -18.71
CA HIS A 12 0.47 6.76 -18.83
C HIS A 12 0.09 7.70 -17.70
N ASP A 13 -0.82 8.63 -17.99
CA ASP A 13 -1.41 9.49 -16.98
C ASP A 13 -2.70 8.84 -16.45
N ALA A 14 -2.69 8.41 -15.21
CA ALA A 14 -3.83 7.74 -14.60
C ALA A 14 -5.07 8.63 -14.48
N ARG A 15 -4.92 9.96 -14.55
CA ARG A 15 -6.02 10.93 -14.49
C ARG A 15 -7.00 10.79 -15.66
N ALA A 16 -6.54 10.29 -16.81
CA ALA A 16 -7.41 9.98 -17.95
C ALA A 16 -8.52 8.94 -17.60
N HIS A 17 -8.36 8.18 -16.52
CA HIS A 17 -9.30 7.13 -16.12
C HIS A 17 -10.28 7.56 -15.02
N VAL A 18 -10.28 8.82 -14.59
CA VAL A 18 -11.11 9.33 -13.48
C VAL A 18 -12.60 9.10 -13.74
N LEU A 19 -13.11 9.49 -14.92
CA LEU A 19 -14.53 9.30 -15.24
C LEU A 19 -14.91 7.82 -15.27
N ALA A 20 -14.11 6.98 -15.90
CA ALA A 20 -14.32 5.54 -15.93
C ALA A 20 -14.27 4.89 -14.54
N ALA A 21 -13.43 5.38 -13.64
CA ALA A 21 -13.38 4.91 -12.25
C ALA A 21 -14.66 5.25 -11.50
N LEU A 22 -15.17 6.47 -11.67
CA LEU A 22 -16.44 6.91 -11.08
C LEU A 22 -17.64 6.10 -11.62
N GLU A 23 -17.68 5.81 -12.92
CA GLU A 23 -18.69 4.96 -13.56
C GLU A 23 -18.66 3.52 -13.03
N ARG A 24 -17.47 3.00 -12.73
CA ARG A 24 -17.28 1.68 -12.12
C ARG A 24 -17.57 1.62 -10.62
N GLY A 25 -17.99 2.72 -10.02
CA GLY A 25 -18.43 2.78 -8.63
C GLY A 25 -17.38 3.27 -7.63
N ALA A 26 -16.29 3.90 -8.08
CA ALA A 26 -15.43 4.62 -7.15
C ALA A 26 -16.23 5.69 -6.42
N ALA A 27 -16.13 5.72 -5.09
CA ALA A 27 -16.84 6.69 -4.26
C ALA A 27 -16.26 8.09 -4.42
N ALA A 28 -14.92 8.17 -4.54
CA ALA A 28 -14.18 9.41 -4.74
C ALA A 28 -12.92 9.19 -5.56
N CYS A 29 -12.40 10.26 -6.14
CA CYS A 29 -11.11 10.29 -6.82
C CYS A 29 -10.23 11.38 -6.22
N LEU A 30 -8.97 11.07 -5.97
CA LEU A 30 -7.93 12.03 -5.59
C LEU A 30 -6.93 12.11 -6.74
N VAL A 31 -6.69 13.30 -7.26
CA VAL A 31 -5.89 13.51 -8.47
C VAL A 31 -4.74 14.49 -8.25
N GLU A 32 -3.62 14.31 -8.96
CA GLU A 32 -2.56 15.32 -8.98
C GLU A 32 -3.09 16.64 -9.55
N ALA A 33 -2.87 17.72 -8.83
CA ALA A 33 -3.38 19.03 -9.19
C ALA A 33 -2.65 19.67 -10.35
N GLU A 34 -1.34 19.42 -10.51
CA GLU A 34 -0.55 20.02 -11.58
C GLU A 34 -1.05 19.55 -12.96
N GLY A 35 -1.49 20.49 -13.80
CA GLY A 35 -2.03 20.20 -15.13
C GLY A 35 -3.41 19.53 -15.14
N VAL A 36 -4.17 19.59 -14.06
CA VAL A 36 -5.51 18.97 -13.95
C VAL A 36 -6.52 19.54 -14.96
N ASP A 37 -6.38 20.81 -15.34
CA ASP A 37 -7.29 21.50 -16.25
C ASP A 37 -7.31 20.92 -17.68
N ALA A 38 -6.33 20.10 -18.02
CA ALA A 38 -6.27 19.41 -19.32
C ALA A 38 -7.23 18.22 -19.43
N PHE A 39 -7.88 17.81 -18.35
CA PHE A 39 -8.72 16.60 -18.33
C PHE A 39 -10.21 16.92 -18.39
N ASP A 40 -10.98 16.04 -19.03
CA ASP A 40 -12.43 16.20 -19.25
C ASP A 40 -13.21 16.35 -17.94
N PHE A 41 -12.81 15.64 -16.87
CA PHE A 41 -13.48 15.74 -15.58
C PHE A 41 -13.31 17.11 -14.90
N ALA A 42 -12.32 17.89 -15.26
CA ALA A 42 -12.11 19.26 -14.78
C ALA A 42 -12.94 20.30 -15.54
N GLN A 43 -13.51 19.94 -16.70
CA GLN A 43 -14.28 20.85 -17.54
C GLN A 43 -15.67 21.13 -16.93
N PRO A 44 -16.26 22.32 -17.19
CA PRO A 44 -17.56 22.69 -16.63
C PRO A 44 -18.69 21.69 -16.94
N GLN A 45 -18.65 21.04 -18.09
CA GLN A 45 -19.66 20.06 -18.53
C GLN A 45 -19.65 18.78 -17.67
N ALA A 46 -18.49 18.40 -17.13
CA ALA A 46 -18.37 17.23 -16.29
C ALA A 46 -18.68 17.50 -14.81
N GLN A 47 -18.71 18.77 -14.39
CA GLN A 47 -18.83 19.12 -12.97
C GLN A 47 -20.08 18.54 -12.29
N ALA A 48 -21.20 18.45 -13.00
CA ALA A 48 -22.42 17.84 -12.45
C ALA A 48 -22.23 16.35 -12.08
N HIS A 49 -21.37 15.63 -12.78
CA HIS A 49 -21.08 14.20 -12.55
C HIS A 49 -19.96 13.96 -11.53
N VAL A 50 -19.08 14.94 -11.36
CA VAL A 50 -17.87 14.80 -10.50
C VAL A 50 -17.96 15.63 -9.21
N ALA A 51 -18.97 16.47 -9.07
CA ALA A 51 -19.10 17.41 -7.94
C ALA A 51 -19.01 16.69 -6.59
N GLY A 52 -18.08 17.13 -5.76
CA GLY A 52 -17.82 16.53 -4.44
C GLY A 52 -17.20 15.14 -4.45
N ARG A 53 -16.87 14.58 -5.63
CA ARG A 53 -16.28 13.25 -5.76
C ARG A 53 -14.85 13.26 -6.29
N VAL A 54 -14.36 14.38 -6.82
CA VAL A 54 -13.01 14.54 -7.29
C VAL A 54 -12.34 15.68 -6.53
N ALA A 55 -11.19 15.41 -5.94
CA ALA A 55 -10.36 16.40 -5.26
C ALA A 55 -8.95 16.41 -5.86
N ALA A 56 -8.40 17.60 -6.08
CA ALA A 56 -7.04 17.79 -6.57
C ALA A 56 -6.08 18.05 -5.41
N TYR A 57 -4.89 17.45 -5.46
CA TYR A 57 -3.86 17.58 -4.43
C TYR A 57 -2.49 17.78 -5.08
N VAL A 58 -1.75 18.80 -4.65
CA VAL A 58 -0.40 19.11 -5.18
C VAL A 58 0.62 18.15 -4.60
N GLY A 59 1.39 17.48 -5.47
CA GLY A 59 2.42 16.52 -5.05
C GLY A 59 1.84 15.19 -4.58
N LEU A 60 0.70 14.78 -5.14
CA LEU A 60 -0.05 13.60 -4.74
C LEU A 60 0.80 12.32 -4.72
N LYS A 61 1.67 12.11 -5.70
CA LYS A 61 2.54 10.92 -5.75
C LYS A 61 3.34 10.75 -4.44
N ARG A 62 3.91 11.84 -3.92
CA ARG A 62 4.68 11.83 -2.67
C ARG A 62 3.79 11.70 -1.43
N ALA A 63 2.59 12.26 -1.50
CA ALA A 63 1.63 12.23 -0.40
C ALA A 63 0.85 10.90 -0.32
N THR A 64 0.89 10.05 -1.34
CA THR A 64 0.06 8.84 -1.43
C THR A 64 0.27 7.89 -0.24
N ALA A 65 1.49 7.75 0.27
CA ALA A 65 1.77 6.93 1.44
C ALA A 65 1.06 7.46 2.70
N LEU A 66 1.05 8.79 2.89
CA LEU A 66 0.37 9.44 4.02
C LEU A 66 -1.16 9.37 3.87
N VAL A 67 -1.67 9.57 2.65
CA VAL A 67 -3.09 9.41 2.33
C VAL A 67 -3.55 7.98 2.61
N GLY A 68 -2.77 6.99 2.20
CA GLY A 68 -3.04 5.58 2.50
C GLY A 68 -2.99 5.28 4.00
N ALA A 69 -2.01 5.82 4.72
CA ALA A 69 -1.90 5.65 6.16
C ALA A 69 -3.12 6.23 6.89
N GLU A 70 -3.54 7.43 6.54
CA GLU A 70 -4.74 8.08 7.10
C GLU A 70 -6.00 7.25 6.82
N PHE A 71 -6.19 6.83 5.57
CA PHE A 71 -7.35 6.03 5.17
C PHE A 71 -7.44 4.70 5.92
N TYR A 72 -6.32 4.02 6.16
CA TYR A 72 -6.25 2.74 6.86
C TYR A 72 -6.06 2.87 8.37
N GLY A 73 -6.08 4.10 8.94
CA GLY A 73 -5.98 4.36 10.37
C GLY A 73 -4.60 4.06 10.95
N HIS A 74 -3.55 4.50 10.27
CA HIS A 74 -2.15 4.44 10.70
C HIS A 74 -1.71 3.05 11.20
N PRO A 75 -1.84 2.00 10.38
CA PRO A 75 -1.60 0.63 10.84
C PRO A 75 -0.16 0.38 11.32
N SER A 76 0.82 1.16 10.81
CA SER A 76 2.22 1.09 11.24
C SER A 76 2.44 1.50 12.70
N ASP A 77 1.53 2.25 13.32
CA ASP A 77 1.65 2.65 14.72
C ASP A 77 1.36 1.48 15.69
N ALA A 78 0.62 0.48 15.20
CA ALA A 78 0.27 -0.73 15.93
C ALA A 78 1.19 -1.93 15.61
N LEU A 79 2.18 -1.76 14.72
CA LEU A 79 3.09 -2.80 14.25
C LEU A 79 4.55 -2.39 14.44
N ALA A 80 5.39 -3.31 14.89
CA ALA A 80 6.84 -3.16 14.73
C ALA A 80 7.23 -3.47 13.28
N VAL A 81 7.34 -2.44 12.43
CA VAL A 81 7.71 -2.59 11.02
C VAL A 81 9.23 -2.56 10.88
N ILE A 82 9.79 -3.64 10.32
CA ILE A 82 11.24 -3.81 10.10
C ILE A 82 11.49 -3.89 8.60
N ALA A 83 12.26 -2.97 8.06
CA ALA A 83 12.58 -2.92 6.63
C ALA A 83 13.99 -3.47 6.35
N ALA A 84 14.09 -4.44 5.45
CA ALA A 84 15.35 -4.94 4.92
C ALA A 84 15.65 -4.26 3.58
N THR A 85 16.75 -3.52 3.52
CA THR A 85 17.21 -2.85 2.29
C THR A 85 18.66 -3.27 1.96
N GLY A 86 19.11 -2.96 0.74
CA GLY A 86 20.44 -3.28 0.25
C GLY A 86 20.43 -3.83 -1.18
N THR A 87 21.58 -4.02 -1.78
CA THR A 87 21.73 -4.57 -3.13
C THR A 87 21.42 -6.07 -3.18
N ASN A 88 21.88 -6.83 -2.19
CA ASN A 88 21.68 -8.28 -2.09
C ASN A 88 21.18 -8.68 -0.70
N GLY A 89 20.60 -9.88 -0.60
CA GLY A 89 20.21 -10.51 0.66
C GLY A 89 18.92 -10.01 1.30
N LYS A 90 18.22 -9.02 0.73
CA LYS A 90 16.96 -8.50 1.27
C LYS A 90 15.95 -9.61 1.54
N THR A 91 15.66 -10.42 0.53
CA THR A 91 14.67 -11.50 0.59
C THR A 91 15.05 -12.53 1.65
N SER A 92 16.29 -13.00 1.67
CA SER A 92 16.74 -13.97 2.68
C SER A 92 16.68 -13.41 4.09
N THR A 93 17.12 -12.16 4.27
CA THR A 93 17.07 -11.49 5.58
C THR A 93 15.62 -11.30 6.06
N ALA A 94 14.75 -10.82 5.19
CA ALA A 94 13.34 -10.62 5.53
C ALA A 94 12.66 -11.95 5.87
N TRP A 95 12.92 -12.99 5.09
CA TRP A 95 12.39 -14.33 5.32
C TRP A 95 12.80 -14.91 6.68
N TRP A 96 14.10 -14.99 6.93
CA TRP A 96 14.59 -15.59 8.16
C TRP A 96 14.21 -14.79 9.40
N LEU A 97 14.19 -13.45 9.29
CA LEU A 97 13.79 -12.61 10.41
C LEU A 97 12.29 -12.78 10.71
N ALA A 98 11.42 -12.80 9.71
CA ALA A 98 10.00 -13.02 9.91
C ALA A 98 9.72 -14.42 10.50
N GLN A 99 10.43 -15.45 10.02
CA GLN A 99 10.35 -16.80 10.55
C GLN A 99 10.78 -16.85 12.03
N ALA A 100 11.92 -16.25 12.37
CA ALA A 100 12.44 -16.23 13.74
C ALA A 100 11.49 -15.46 14.69
N LEU A 101 11.00 -14.28 14.28
CA LEU A 101 10.07 -13.50 15.08
C LEU A 101 8.75 -14.23 15.31
N SER A 102 8.27 -14.99 14.33
CA SER A 102 7.06 -15.79 14.50
C SER A 102 7.22 -16.92 15.53
N GLN A 103 8.43 -17.51 15.60
CA GLN A 103 8.74 -18.54 16.61
C GLN A 103 8.86 -17.94 18.01
N VAL A 104 9.52 -16.77 18.15
CA VAL A 104 9.59 -16.04 19.43
C VAL A 104 8.19 -15.66 19.91
N ALA A 105 7.34 -15.15 19.03
CA ALA A 105 5.96 -14.82 19.37
C ALA A 105 5.16 -16.05 19.87
N ALA A 106 5.42 -17.22 19.29
CA ALA A 106 4.78 -18.47 19.73
C ALA A 106 5.23 -18.89 21.15
N LEU A 107 6.51 -18.72 21.49
CA LEU A 107 7.03 -19.00 22.83
C LEU A 107 6.42 -18.10 23.90
N ASP A 108 6.10 -16.87 23.55
CA ASP A 108 5.44 -15.90 24.44
C ASP A 108 3.90 -16.08 24.50
N GLY A 109 3.36 -17.15 23.90
CA GLY A 109 1.92 -17.40 23.82
C GLY A 109 1.17 -16.46 22.84
N ARG A 110 1.90 -15.68 22.06
CA ARG A 110 1.37 -14.77 21.03
C ARG A 110 1.32 -15.48 19.68
N SER A 111 0.26 -16.23 19.43
CA SER A 111 0.15 -17.13 18.26
C SER A 111 -0.15 -16.44 16.92
N HIS A 112 -0.14 -15.10 16.86
CA HIS A 112 -0.54 -14.37 15.65
C HIS A 112 0.55 -14.27 14.58
N GLY A 113 1.80 -14.65 14.92
CA GLY A 113 2.90 -14.74 13.97
C GLY A 113 3.59 -13.40 13.66
N CYS A 114 4.28 -13.36 12.52
CA CYS A 114 4.97 -12.20 11.99
C CYS A 114 4.60 -11.98 10.53
N GLY A 115 4.24 -10.75 10.14
CA GLY A 115 3.97 -10.37 8.76
C GLY A 115 5.24 -10.41 7.90
N LEU A 116 5.07 -10.73 6.61
CA LEU A 116 6.11 -10.60 5.59
C LEU A 116 5.55 -9.90 4.36
N VAL A 117 6.31 -8.92 3.83
CA VAL A 117 6.04 -8.25 2.56
C VAL A 117 7.33 -8.27 1.74
N GLY A 118 7.33 -8.96 0.60
CA GLY A 118 8.54 -9.05 -0.22
C GLY A 118 8.38 -9.84 -1.51
N THR A 119 9.50 -10.11 -2.15
CA THR A 119 9.60 -10.78 -3.47
C THR A 119 8.91 -12.15 -3.49
N LEU A 120 8.98 -12.91 -2.38
CA LEU A 120 8.38 -14.24 -2.29
C LEU A 120 6.88 -14.21 -2.03
N GLY A 121 6.32 -13.03 -1.75
CA GLY A 121 4.91 -12.82 -1.53
C GLY A 121 4.63 -11.93 -0.33
N VAL A 122 3.33 -11.83 -0.04
CA VAL A 122 2.77 -11.09 1.08
C VAL A 122 1.93 -12.02 1.93
N GLY A 123 2.08 -11.96 3.24
CA GLY A 123 1.35 -12.79 4.19
C GLY A 123 2.07 -12.86 5.53
N ARG A 124 2.01 -13.99 6.22
CA ARG A 124 2.58 -14.10 7.56
C ARG A 124 3.27 -15.45 7.78
N PHE A 125 4.15 -15.46 8.76
CA PHE A 125 4.65 -16.68 9.37
C PHE A 125 3.86 -16.96 10.66
N VAL A 126 3.40 -18.17 10.83
CA VAL A 126 2.76 -18.66 12.06
C VAL A 126 3.52 -19.90 12.54
N ASN A 127 4.04 -19.87 13.75
CA ASN A 127 4.87 -20.95 14.31
C ASN A 127 6.03 -21.39 13.38
N GLY A 128 6.64 -20.43 12.69
CA GLY A 128 7.71 -20.70 11.73
C GLY A 128 7.28 -21.22 10.35
N GLN A 129 5.99 -21.42 10.12
CA GLN A 129 5.42 -21.82 8.83
C GLN A 129 4.92 -20.62 8.04
N ALA A 130 5.25 -20.56 6.76
CA ALA A 130 4.87 -19.44 5.88
C ALA A 130 3.46 -19.66 5.29
N GLU A 131 2.59 -18.64 5.43
CA GLU A 131 1.28 -18.52 4.79
C GLU A 131 1.32 -17.29 3.88
N LEU A 132 1.82 -17.43 2.65
CA LEU A 132 2.05 -16.31 1.73
C LEU A 132 1.23 -16.43 0.45
N SER A 133 0.83 -15.28 -0.09
CA SER A 133 0.27 -15.13 -1.43
C SER A 133 1.26 -14.39 -2.32
N TYR A 134 1.59 -14.94 -3.48
CA TYR A 134 2.50 -14.31 -4.43
C TYR A 134 1.84 -13.12 -5.10
N THR A 135 2.49 -11.96 -5.09
CA THR A 135 1.96 -10.71 -5.65
C THR A 135 2.70 -10.23 -6.90
N GLY A 136 3.86 -10.82 -7.20
CA GLY A 136 4.73 -10.37 -8.29
C GLY A 136 5.51 -9.08 -8.01
N LEU A 137 5.40 -8.52 -6.80
CA LEU A 137 6.03 -7.27 -6.40
C LEU A 137 6.96 -7.48 -5.22
N THR A 138 8.16 -6.88 -5.27
CA THR A 138 9.08 -6.87 -4.13
C THR A 138 8.61 -5.88 -3.05
N THR A 139 8.21 -4.70 -3.49
CA THR A 139 7.65 -3.64 -2.63
C THR A 139 6.34 -3.22 -3.26
N PRO A 140 5.19 -3.41 -2.61
CA PRO A 140 3.89 -2.93 -3.09
C PRO A 140 3.86 -1.41 -3.20
N ASP A 141 2.89 -0.89 -3.98
CA ASP A 141 2.62 0.54 -3.93
C ASP A 141 2.14 0.96 -2.53
N PRO A 142 2.25 2.26 -2.19
CA PRO A 142 1.96 2.73 -0.84
C PRO A 142 0.55 2.42 -0.33
N VAL A 143 -0.45 2.44 -1.21
CA VAL A 143 -1.86 2.19 -0.81
C VAL A 143 -2.05 0.71 -0.49
N LEU A 144 -1.55 -0.18 -1.35
CA LEU A 144 -1.58 -1.63 -1.12
C LEU A 144 -0.79 -2.01 0.14
N LEU A 145 0.36 -1.38 0.36
CA LEU A 145 1.16 -1.62 1.56
C LEU A 145 0.39 -1.25 2.83
N GLN A 146 -0.21 -0.07 2.90
CA GLN A 146 -0.99 0.35 4.06
C GLN A 146 -2.21 -0.58 4.30
N GLY A 147 -2.88 -1.00 3.23
CA GLY A 147 -3.96 -1.99 3.30
C GLY A 147 -3.49 -3.33 3.88
N GLN A 148 -2.32 -3.80 3.46
CA GLN A 148 -1.73 -5.05 3.96
C GLN A 148 -1.33 -4.93 5.44
N LEU A 149 -0.71 -3.82 5.84
CA LEU A 149 -0.38 -3.57 7.25
C LEU A 149 -1.66 -3.54 8.11
N ARG A 150 -2.74 -2.94 7.60
CA ARG A 150 -4.04 -2.96 8.29
C ARG A 150 -4.58 -4.38 8.49
N GLN A 151 -4.46 -5.24 7.48
CA GLN A 151 -4.85 -6.64 7.60
C GLN A 151 -4.03 -7.37 8.66
N PHE A 152 -2.72 -7.14 8.76
CA PHE A 152 -1.88 -7.70 9.80
C PHE A 152 -2.33 -7.26 11.19
N VAL A 153 -2.63 -5.98 11.39
CA VAL A 153 -3.18 -5.47 12.66
C VAL A 153 -4.49 -6.17 13.01
N GLN A 154 -5.40 -6.31 12.05
CA GLN A 154 -6.69 -7.00 12.27
C GLN A 154 -6.52 -8.49 12.60
N GLN A 155 -5.46 -9.12 12.10
CA GLN A 155 -5.11 -10.50 12.42
C GLN A 155 -4.34 -10.65 13.75
N GLY A 156 -4.11 -9.54 14.47
CA GLY A 156 -3.40 -9.55 15.76
C GLY A 156 -1.87 -9.66 15.63
N VAL A 157 -1.32 -9.57 14.41
CA VAL A 157 0.12 -9.54 14.18
C VAL A 157 0.72 -8.29 14.81
N GLN A 158 1.86 -8.41 15.48
CA GLN A 158 2.52 -7.30 16.18
C GLN A 158 3.81 -6.85 15.49
N ALA A 159 4.38 -7.67 14.62
CA ALA A 159 5.59 -7.33 13.87
C ALA A 159 5.42 -7.69 12.38
N CYS A 160 5.97 -6.88 11.51
CA CYS A 160 6.03 -7.11 10.07
C CYS A 160 7.44 -6.85 9.57
N VAL A 161 7.99 -7.79 8.82
CA VAL A 161 9.26 -7.60 8.10
C VAL A 161 8.93 -7.35 6.63
N MET A 162 9.56 -6.32 6.03
CA MET A 162 9.36 -6.00 4.62
C MET A 162 10.67 -5.79 3.87
N GLU A 163 10.66 -6.13 2.60
CA GLU A 163 11.72 -5.73 1.68
C GLU A 163 11.47 -4.30 1.19
N ALA A 164 12.44 -3.42 1.38
CA ALA A 164 12.43 -2.06 0.86
C ALA A 164 13.42 -1.95 -0.30
N SER A 165 12.93 -1.98 -1.54
CA SER A 165 13.77 -1.76 -2.72
C SER A 165 14.02 -0.27 -2.93
N SER A 166 15.18 0.09 -3.52
CA SER A 166 15.52 1.49 -3.85
C SER A 166 14.48 2.13 -4.78
N ILE A 167 13.82 1.34 -5.63
CA ILE A 167 12.75 1.81 -6.52
C ILE A 167 11.44 2.04 -5.72
N GLY A 168 11.18 1.22 -4.70
CA GLY A 168 9.95 1.30 -3.91
C GLY A 168 9.96 2.37 -2.81
N ILE A 169 11.11 2.99 -2.55
CA ILE A 169 11.27 4.09 -1.57
C ILE A 169 11.49 5.46 -2.27
N ALA A 170 11.59 5.54 -3.57
CA ALA A 170 11.71 6.76 -4.37
C ALA A 170 10.30 7.23 -4.77
#